data_22c37eddcfbe57b2a894363c657803ed
#
_entry.id   22c37eddcfbe57b2a894363c657803ed
#
_cell.length_a   1.000
_cell.length_b   1.000
_cell.length_c   1.000
_cell.angle_alpha   90.00
_cell.angle_beta   90.00
_cell.angle_gamma   90.00
#
_symmetry.space_group_name_H-M   'P 1'
#
loop_
_entity.id
_entity.type
_entity.pdbx_description
1 polymer ?
#
loop_
_entity_poly.entity_id
_entity_poly.type
_entity_poly.pdbx_seq_one_letter_code
_entity_poly.pdbx_strand_id
1 'polypeptide(L)'
;MMLNRNLEIFLRVAEYGSITRAAKTLYITQPAASNAISKLEAELNVKLFFRDKRNGLILTDVGQKILLLAKQMEDLDNRIAQTAYQENHFVEGRLRIASLTSLVSTILSKALKAYRAAFPGVTVEIKEGSPNDIFRMVEEHSVDFAVSCSPFGKFDSIVLRRDRMAAMLSKEYPGVSEVDLTAPPDLLIINKSAYETILDYVRQPPPAGQFLQVQMAETAINMVLDGIGIGILSEYTMDTLASGYQKYPVTPEIAFDIGIVANNLDELTPVSQEFINMITIVFNTERPA
;
A
#
# COMPACT_ATOMS: atom_id res chain seq x y z
N MET A 1 -24.20 -0.10 12.37
CA MET A 1 -23.38 -1.25 12.02
C MET A 1 -24.31 -2.47 11.95
N MET A 2 -24.48 -3.03 10.76
CA MET A 2 -25.40 -4.17 10.52
C MET A 2 -24.63 -5.52 10.56
N LEU A 3 -23.30 -5.48 10.63
CA LEU A 3 -22.46 -6.67 10.71
C LEU A 3 -22.75 -7.46 12.00
N ASN A 4 -22.87 -8.78 11.90
CA ASN A 4 -23.03 -9.65 13.06
C ASN A 4 -21.86 -9.49 14.04
N ARG A 5 -22.15 -9.28 15.32
CA ARG A 5 -21.14 -9.02 16.37
C ARG A 5 -20.07 -10.14 16.48
N ASN A 6 -20.46 -11.40 16.27
CA ASN A 6 -19.51 -12.51 16.30
C ASN A 6 -18.53 -12.44 15.13
N LEU A 7 -19.01 -12.01 13.95
CA LEU A 7 -18.20 -11.83 12.75
C LEU A 7 -17.24 -10.65 12.90
N GLU A 8 -17.68 -9.54 13.51
CA GLU A 8 -16.82 -8.40 13.84
C GLU A 8 -15.67 -8.81 14.78
N ILE A 9 -15.98 -9.59 15.83
CA ILE A 9 -14.97 -10.12 16.74
C ILE A 9 -14.00 -11.05 16.01
N PHE A 10 -14.50 -11.90 15.10
CA PHE A 10 -13.68 -12.77 14.26
C PHE A 10 -12.70 -11.95 13.41
N LEU A 11 -13.15 -10.89 12.74
CA LEU A 11 -12.30 -9.99 11.96
C LEU A 11 -11.15 -9.42 12.80
N ARG A 12 -11.44 -8.90 14.00
CA ARG A 12 -10.41 -8.33 14.87
C ARG A 12 -9.46 -9.39 15.43
N VAL A 13 -9.96 -10.60 15.75
CA VAL A 13 -9.09 -11.71 16.20
C VAL A 13 -8.15 -12.15 15.08
N ALA A 14 -8.63 -12.22 13.84
CA ALA A 14 -7.82 -12.55 12.68
C ALA A 14 -6.75 -11.48 12.39
N GLU A 15 -7.12 -10.19 12.50
CA GLU A 15 -6.22 -9.04 12.31
C GLU A 15 -5.06 -9.05 13.31
N TYR A 16 -5.34 -9.30 14.58
CA TYR A 16 -4.32 -9.24 15.64
C TYR A 16 -3.62 -10.57 15.92
N GLY A 17 -4.09 -11.67 15.36
CA GLY A 17 -3.60 -13.04 15.70
C GLY A 17 -3.75 -13.38 17.19
N SER A 18 -4.62 -12.66 17.92
CA SER A 18 -4.73 -12.74 19.37
C SER A 18 -6.10 -12.34 19.90
N ILE A 19 -6.79 -13.28 20.55
CA ILE A 19 -8.09 -13.02 21.19
C ILE A 19 -7.97 -11.92 22.25
N THR A 20 -6.88 -11.90 23.03
CA THR A 20 -6.69 -10.91 24.09
C THR A 20 -6.51 -9.50 23.54
N ARG A 21 -5.74 -9.35 22.45
CA ARG A 21 -5.54 -8.03 21.80
C ARG A 21 -6.85 -7.54 21.16
N ALA A 22 -7.56 -8.41 20.44
CA ALA A 22 -8.85 -8.10 19.84
C ALA A 22 -9.89 -7.68 20.90
N ALA A 23 -9.96 -8.41 22.03
CA ALA A 23 -10.87 -8.10 23.12
C ALA A 23 -10.61 -6.70 23.70
N LYS A 24 -9.34 -6.32 23.90
CA LYS A 24 -8.97 -4.98 24.37
C LYS A 24 -9.42 -3.88 23.39
N THR A 25 -9.20 -4.06 22.11
CA THR A 25 -9.57 -3.09 21.07
C THR A 25 -11.10 -2.91 20.99
N LEU A 26 -11.84 -4.00 21.19
CA LEU A 26 -13.31 -3.98 21.16
C LEU A 26 -13.95 -3.62 22.53
N TYR A 27 -13.14 -3.32 23.55
CA TYR A 27 -13.60 -3.02 24.91
C TYR A 27 -14.48 -4.12 25.52
N ILE A 28 -14.13 -5.39 25.27
CA ILE A 28 -14.81 -6.57 25.82
C ILE A 28 -13.81 -7.44 26.60
N THR A 29 -14.35 -8.39 27.37
CA THR A 29 -13.50 -9.36 28.09
C THR A 29 -12.96 -10.45 27.15
N GLN A 30 -11.80 -10.98 27.42
CA GLN A 30 -11.23 -12.10 26.64
C GLN A 30 -12.15 -13.34 26.61
N PRO A 31 -12.81 -13.76 27.73
CA PRO A 31 -13.80 -14.83 27.67
C PRO A 31 -14.97 -14.54 26.75
N ALA A 32 -15.46 -13.29 26.70
CA ALA A 32 -16.53 -12.90 25.79
C ALA A 32 -16.12 -13.01 24.33
N ALA A 33 -14.90 -12.55 23.97
CA ALA A 33 -14.35 -12.72 22.64
C ALA A 33 -14.14 -14.18 22.26
N SER A 34 -13.61 -15.00 23.17
CA SER A 34 -13.44 -16.44 22.95
C SER A 34 -14.79 -17.17 22.72
N ASN A 35 -15.80 -16.81 23.50
CA ASN A 35 -17.15 -17.36 23.35
C ASN A 35 -17.79 -16.97 22.03
N ALA A 36 -17.61 -15.73 21.58
CA ALA A 36 -18.10 -15.25 20.29
C ALA A 36 -17.49 -16.05 19.12
N ILE A 37 -16.17 -16.31 19.14
CA ILE A 37 -15.51 -17.18 18.15
C ILE A 37 -16.08 -18.58 18.20
N SER A 38 -16.22 -19.18 19.39
CA SER A 38 -16.78 -20.53 19.53
C SER A 38 -18.23 -20.64 19.04
N LYS A 39 -19.04 -19.60 19.24
CA LYS A 39 -20.39 -19.53 18.71
C LYS A 39 -20.40 -19.45 17.18
N LEU A 40 -19.57 -18.61 16.58
CA LEU A 40 -19.45 -18.49 15.14
C LEU A 40 -18.97 -19.81 14.50
N GLU A 41 -17.98 -20.47 15.11
CA GLU A 41 -17.53 -21.80 14.67
C GLU A 41 -18.63 -22.85 14.74
N ALA A 42 -19.44 -22.82 15.79
CA ALA A 42 -20.57 -23.74 15.97
C ALA A 42 -21.69 -23.46 14.95
N GLU A 43 -22.04 -22.18 14.72
CA GLU A 43 -23.05 -21.77 13.73
C GLU A 43 -22.65 -22.20 12.31
N LEU A 44 -21.36 -22.06 11.96
CA LEU A 44 -20.83 -22.42 10.64
C LEU A 44 -20.42 -23.91 10.54
N ASN A 45 -20.41 -24.61 11.66
CA ASN A 45 -19.96 -26.00 11.78
C ASN A 45 -18.54 -26.23 11.22
N VAL A 46 -17.61 -25.26 11.46
CA VAL A 46 -16.21 -25.34 11.04
C VAL A 46 -15.32 -24.74 12.11
N LYS A 47 -14.02 -25.09 12.08
CA LYS A 47 -13.00 -24.41 12.87
C LYS A 47 -12.39 -23.27 12.05
N LEU A 48 -12.41 -22.08 12.62
CA LEU A 48 -11.83 -20.87 12.00
C LEU A 48 -10.38 -20.68 12.39
N PHE A 49 -10.01 -21.13 13.60
CA PHE A 49 -8.65 -21.02 14.11
C PHE A 49 -8.16 -22.36 14.65
N PHE A 50 -6.83 -22.53 14.60
CA PHE A 50 -6.13 -23.54 15.38
C PHE A 50 -5.00 -22.89 16.21
N ARG A 51 -4.57 -23.54 17.27
CA ARG A 51 -3.45 -23.07 18.10
C ARG A 51 -2.16 -23.75 17.67
N ASP A 52 -1.22 -22.96 17.26
CA ASP A 52 0.15 -23.38 17.03
C ASP A 52 1.01 -23.04 18.25
N LYS A 53 1.91 -23.95 18.66
CA LYS A 53 2.75 -23.77 19.85
C LYS A 53 3.78 -22.64 19.69
N ARG A 54 4.19 -22.31 18.46
CA ARG A 54 5.22 -21.30 18.16
C ARG A 54 4.60 -19.98 17.72
N ASN A 55 3.54 -20.05 16.90
CA ASN A 55 2.96 -18.91 16.22
C ASN A 55 1.64 -18.42 16.83
N GLY A 56 1.16 -19.06 17.89
CA GLY A 56 -0.06 -18.64 18.59
C GLY A 56 -1.34 -19.07 17.87
N LEU A 57 -2.26 -18.14 17.63
CA LEU A 57 -3.55 -18.39 16.99
C LEU A 57 -3.42 -18.16 15.47
N ILE A 58 -3.68 -19.21 14.69
CA ILE A 58 -3.56 -19.20 13.21
C ILE A 58 -4.90 -19.57 12.60
N LEU A 59 -5.25 -18.91 11.48
CA LEU A 59 -6.43 -19.25 10.69
C LEU A 59 -6.28 -20.62 10.03
N THR A 60 -7.38 -21.38 9.98
CA THR A 60 -7.50 -22.57 9.12
C THR A 60 -7.68 -22.13 7.67
N ASP A 61 -7.54 -23.06 6.70
CA ASP A 61 -7.81 -22.77 5.29
C ASP A 61 -9.23 -22.24 5.05
N VAL A 62 -10.22 -22.85 5.74
CA VAL A 62 -11.59 -22.36 5.69
C VAL A 62 -11.73 -21.03 6.42
N GLY A 63 -10.99 -20.81 7.50
CA GLY A 63 -10.94 -19.54 8.22
C GLY A 63 -10.42 -18.40 7.35
N GLN A 64 -9.41 -18.64 6.51
CA GLN A 64 -8.90 -17.65 5.56
C GLN A 64 -9.96 -17.27 4.50
N LYS A 65 -10.68 -18.25 3.95
CA LYS A 65 -11.75 -18.00 2.98
C LYS A 65 -12.90 -17.21 3.62
N ILE A 66 -13.28 -17.55 4.84
CA ILE A 66 -14.33 -16.84 5.58
C ILE A 66 -13.86 -15.43 5.96
N LEU A 67 -12.58 -15.24 6.27
CA LEU A 67 -12.01 -13.91 6.54
C LEU A 67 -12.19 -12.98 5.34
N LEU A 68 -11.91 -13.44 4.12
CA LEU A 68 -12.10 -12.65 2.91
C LEU A 68 -13.56 -12.22 2.75
N LEU A 69 -14.50 -13.15 2.88
CA LEU A 69 -15.94 -12.86 2.78
C LEU A 69 -16.41 -11.91 3.89
N ALA A 70 -15.89 -12.09 5.11
CA ALA A 70 -16.22 -11.22 6.24
C ALA A 70 -15.72 -9.78 6.04
N LYS A 71 -14.54 -9.59 5.44
CA LYS A 71 -14.05 -8.26 5.04
C LYS A 71 -14.94 -7.61 3.99
N GLN A 72 -15.37 -8.36 2.97
CA GLN A 72 -16.31 -7.86 1.97
C GLN A 72 -17.66 -7.43 2.62
N MET A 73 -18.15 -8.17 3.59
CA MET A 73 -19.35 -7.78 4.35
C MET A 73 -19.12 -6.50 5.18
N GLU A 74 -17.93 -6.33 5.80
CA GLU A 74 -17.55 -5.10 6.52
C GLU A 74 -17.52 -3.91 5.54
N ASP A 75 -16.99 -4.08 4.34
CA ASP A 75 -16.96 -3.05 3.31
C ASP A 75 -18.37 -2.64 2.86
N LEU A 76 -19.27 -3.61 2.65
CA LEU A 76 -20.67 -3.33 2.33
C LEU A 76 -21.41 -2.62 3.47
N ASP A 77 -21.20 -3.01 4.73
CA ASP A 77 -21.77 -2.33 5.90
C ASP A 77 -21.31 -0.88 5.98
N ASN A 78 -20.01 -0.63 5.75
CA ASN A 78 -19.44 0.72 5.70
C ASN A 78 -20.03 1.55 4.54
N ARG A 79 -20.21 0.97 3.35
CA ARG A 79 -20.83 1.65 2.19
C ARG A 79 -22.26 2.06 2.49
N ILE A 80 -23.08 1.16 3.07
CA ILE A 80 -24.45 1.48 3.47
C ILE A 80 -24.49 2.65 4.46
N ALA A 81 -23.65 2.60 5.49
CA ALA A 81 -23.57 3.66 6.48
C ALA A 81 -23.18 5.00 5.85
N GLN A 82 -22.13 5.02 5.02
CA GLN A 82 -21.66 6.25 4.38
C GLN A 82 -22.66 6.82 3.37
N THR A 83 -23.34 5.97 2.60
CA THR A 83 -24.40 6.42 1.69
C THR A 83 -25.54 7.09 2.47
N ALA A 84 -25.94 6.49 3.60
CA ALA A 84 -26.96 7.08 4.47
C ALA A 84 -26.50 8.42 5.12
N TYR A 85 -25.22 8.54 5.48
CA TYR A 85 -24.66 9.79 6.02
C TYR A 85 -24.57 10.92 4.98
N GLN A 86 -24.26 10.60 3.72
CA GLN A 86 -24.24 11.60 2.64
C GLN A 86 -25.59 12.28 2.45
N GLU A 87 -26.69 11.55 2.52
CA GLU A 87 -28.04 12.12 2.41
C GLU A 87 -28.33 13.11 3.54
N ASN A 88 -27.67 12.99 4.69
CA ASN A 88 -27.82 13.86 5.85
C ASN A 88 -26.73 14.96 5.92
N HIS A 89 -25.93 15.18 4.86
CA HIS A 89 -24.82 16.15 4.82
C HIS A 89 -23.71 15.94 5.88
N PHE A 90 -23.64 14.78 6.51
CA PHE A 90 -22.55 14.39 7.38
C PHE A 90 -21.60 13.46 6.62
N VAL A 91 -20.33 13.85 6.53
CA VAL A 91 -19.29 13.00 5.95
C VAL A 91 -18.46 12.44 7.11
N GLU A 92 -18.89 11.28 7.58
CA GLU A 92 -18.16 10.49 8.56
C GLU A 92 -17.84 9.12 7.96
N GLY A 93 -16.78 8.49 8.43
CA GLY A 93 -16.42 7.16 7.96
C GLY A 93 -14.96 6.84 8.18
N ARG A 94 -14.54 5.74 7.56
CA ARG A 94 -13.15 5.28 7.57
C ARG A 94 -12.65 5.18 6.13
N LEU A 95 -11.46 5.70 5.90
CA LEU A 95 -10.74 5.65 4.63
C LEU A 95 -9.45 4.84 4.87
N ARG A 96 -9.29 3.71 4.19
CA ARG A 96 -8.13 2.83 4.28
C ARG A 96 -7.37 2.84 2.96
N ILE A 97 -6.14 3.32 2.97
CA ILE A 97 -5.31 3.48 1.79
C ILE A 97 -4.03 2.65 1.95
N ALA A 98 -3.65 1.89 0.93
CA ALA A 98 -2.29 1.40 0.81
C ALA A 98 -1.48 2.27 -0.15
N SER A 99 -0.18 2.42 0.06
CA SER A 99 0.66 3.18 -0.86
C SER A 99 2.12 2.76 -0.78
N LEU A 100 2.83 2.98 -1.88
CA LEU A 100 4.29 2.95 -1.88
C LEU A 100 4.80 3.98 -0.87
N THR A 101 5.77 3.60 -0.04
CA THR A 101 6.31 4.47 1.04
C THR A 101 6.75 5.84 0.52
N SER A 102 7.44 5.89 -0.62
CA SER A 102 7.86 7.15 -1.23
C SER A 102 6.71 8.05 -1.68
N LEU A 103 5.57 7.48 -2.06
CA LEU A 103 4.38 8.24 -2.44
C LEU A 103 3.61 8.76 -1.22
N VAL A 104 3.71 8.09 -0.06
CA VAL A 104 3.10 8.58 1.20
C VAL A 104 3.78 9.86 1.64
N SER A 105 5.13 9.88 1.66
CA SER A 105 5.90 11.06 2.09
C SER A 105 5.83 12.23 1.10
N THR A 106 5.42 12.00 -0.13
CA THR A 106 5.36 13.02 -1.18
C THR A 106 3.92 13.47 -1.46
N ILE A 107 3.21 12.75 -2.31
CA ILE A 107 1.92 13.19 -2.86
C ILE A 107 0.75 12.95 -1.89
N LEU A 108 0.74 11.79 -1.19
CA LEU A 108 -0.36 11.47 -0.28
C LEU A 108 -0.44 12.48 0.85
N SER A 109 0.69 12.90 1.43
CA SER A 109 0.74 13.88 2.52
C SER A 109 0.08 15.19 2.14
N LYS A 110 0.25 15.66 0.88
CA LYS A 110 -0.37 16.89 0.37
C LYS A 110 -1.88 16.74 0.16
N ALA A 111 -2.29 15.62 -0.46
CA ALA A 111 -3.71 15.31 -0.63
C ALA A 111 -4.43 15.17 0.71
N LEU A 112 -3.80 14.49 1.69
CA LEU A 112 -4.33 14.32 3.04
C LEU A 112 -4.52 15.63 3.79
N LYS A 113 -3.62 16.59 3.60
CA LYS A 113 -3.76 17.93 4.20
C LYS A 113 -5.06 18.60 3.75
N ALA A 114 -5.34 18.57 2.46
CA ALA A 114 -6.57 19.13 1.90
C ALA A 114 -7.81 18.34 2.33
N TYR A 115 -7.70 16.99 2.26
CA TYR A 115 -8.79 16.09 2.60
C TYR A 115 -9.26 16.22 4.06
N ARG A 116 -8.32 16.24 5.01
CA ARG A 116 -8.65 16.39 6.44
C ARG A 116 -9.27 17.74 6.77
N ALA A 117 -8.93 18.79 6.03
CA ALA A 117 -9.58 20.09 6.20
C ALA A 117 -11.05 20.08 5.71
N ALA A 118 -11.32 19.35 4.63
CA ALA A 118 -12.68 19.24 4.06
C ALA A 118 -13.55 18.21 4.80
N PHE A 119 -12.96 17.12 5.29
CA PHE A 119 -13.65 15.98 5.90
C PHE A 119 -13.08 15.63 7.28
N PRO A 120 -13.25 16.49 8.31
CA PRO A 120 -12.65 16.30 9.63
C PRO A 120 -13.23 15.09 10.40
N GLY A 121 -14.43 14.60 10.04
CA GLY A 121 -15.07 13.43 10.64
C GLY A 121 -14.59 12.09 10.10
N VAL A 122 -13.75 12.09 9.04
CA VAL A 122 -13.26 10.85 8.44
C VAL A 122 -11.98 10.38 9.12
N THR A 123 -11.98 9.13 9.60
CA THR A 123 -10.76 8.48 10.11
C THR A 123 -9.97 7.91 8.93
N VAL A 124 -8.71 8.32 8.79
CA VAL A 124 -7.82 7.84 7.73
C VAL A 124 -6.78 6.87 8.29
N GLU A 125 -6.64 5.73 7.65
CA GLU A 125 -5.60 4.74 7.90
C GLU A 125 -4.75 4.54 6.65
N ILE A 126 -3.42 4.58 6.82
CA ILE A 126 -2.48 4.36 5.72
C ILE A 126 -1.64 3.13 6.04
N LYS A 127 -1.52 2.23 5.06
CA LYS A 127 -0.59 1.10 5.08
C LYS A 127 0.46 1.30 3.99
N GLU A 128 1.71 1.12 4.37
CA GLU A 128 2.82 1.28 3.46
C GLU A 128 3.37 -0.09 3.04
N GLY A 129 3.84 -0.19 1.81
CA GLY A 129 4.42 -1.44 1.31
C GLY A 129 5.09 -1.29 -0.05
N SER A 130 5.65 -2.39 -0.52
CA SER A 130 6.09 -2.55 -1.91
C SER A 130 4.89 -2.86 -2.81
N PRO A 131 5.03 -2.81 -4.16
CA PRO A 131 3.94 -3.12 -5.08
C PRO A 131 3.22 -4.44 -4.77
N ASN A 132 3.95 -5.52 -4.55
CA ASN A 132 3.39 -6.83 -4.23
C ASN A 132 2.62 -6.85 -2.90
N ASP A 133 3.14 -6.16 -1.86
CA ASP A 133 2.45 -6.03 -0.58
C ASP A 133 1.13 -5.28 -0.75
N ILE A 134 1.14 -4.21 -1.54
CA ILE A 134 -0.01 -3.34 -1.82
C ILE A 134 -1.10 -4.09 -2.57
N PHE A 135 -0.76 -4.78 -3.66
CA PHE A 135 -1.73 -5.56 -4.45
C PHE A 135 -2.39 -6.66 -3.62
N ARG A 136 -1.62 -7.32 -2.75
CA ARG A 136 -2.18 -8.27 -1.79
C ARG A 136 -3.16 -7.61 -0.82
N MET A 137 -2.85 -6.42 -0.29
CA MET A 137 -3.76 -5.68 0.60
C MET A 137 -5.07 -5.31 -0.08
N VAL A 138 -5.03 -4.93 -1.37
CA VAL A 138 -6.23 -4.66 -2.18
C VAL A 138 -7.03 -5.94 -2.39
N GLU A 139 -6.39 -7.02 -2.84
CA GLU A 139 -7.04 -8.32 -3.07
C GLU A 139 -7.72 -8.88 -1.82
N GLU A 140 -7.09 -8.71 -0.66
CA GLU A 140 -7.60 -9.16 0.63
C GLU A 140 -8.64 -8.21 1.26
N HIS A 141 -9.08 -7.16 0.57
CA HIS A 141 -9.99 -6.14 1.12
C HIS A 141 -9.53 -5.52 2.45
N SER A 142 -8.21 -5.46 2.66
CA SER A 142 -7.64 -4.85 3.87
C SER A 142 -7.45 -3.33 3.76
N VAL A 143 -7.67 -2.79 2.56
CA VAL A 143 -7.72 -1.36 2.22
C VAL A 143 -8.83 -1.13 1.20
N ASP A 144 -9.29 0.11 1.09
CA ASP A 144 -10.34 0.48 0.15
C ASP A 144 -9.78 0.61 -1.26
N PHE A 145 -8.63 1.23 -1.40
CA PHE A 145 -7.85 1.33 -2.63
C PHE A 145 -6.38 1.53 -2.30
N ALA A 146 -5.55 1.54 -3.34
CA ALA A 146 -4.13 1.80 -3.19
C ALA A 146 -3.59 2.81 -4.20
N VAL A 147 -2.42 3.38 -3.91
CA VAL A 147 -1.60 4.14 -4.86
C VAL A 147 -0.32 3.35 -5.11
N SER A 148 -0.15 2.86 -6.32
CA SER A 148 0.94 1.97 -6.70
C SER A 148 1.46 2.26 -8.11
N CYS A 149 2.38 1.44 -8.61
CA CYS A 149 2.88 1.50 -9.98
C CYS A 149 2.39 0.31 -10.81
N SER A 150 2.29 0.52 -12.14
CA SER A 150 1.97 -0.56 -13.09
C SER A 150 3.11 -1.62 -13.15
N PRO A 151 2.80 -2.88 -13.57
CA PRO A 151 1.52 -3.34 -14.11
C PRO A 151 0.46 -3.54 -13.02
N PHE A 152 -0.76 -3.04 -13.27
CA PHE A 152 -1.85 -3.12 -12.28
C PHE A 152 -2.58 -4.49 -12.26
N GLY A 153 -2.18 -5.39 -13.15
CA GLY A 153 -2.70 -6.76 -13.20
C GLY A 153 -4.21 -6.82 -13.46
N LYS A 154 -4.94 -7.50 -12.57
CA LYS A 154 -6.39 -7.72 -12.66
C LYS A 154 -7.25 -6.61 -12.03
N PHE A 155 -6.62 -5.62 -11.42
CA PHE A 155 -7.31 -4.59 -10.66
C PHE A 155 -7.79 -3.45 -11.55
N ASP A 156 -8.89 -2.84 -11.19
CA ASP A 156 -9.30 -1.56 -11.77
C ASP A 156 -8.30 -0.49 -11.42
N SER A 157 -8.01 0.41 -12.35
CA SER A 157 -6.99 1.44 -12.13
C SER A 157 -7.33 2.78 -12.77
N ILE A 158 -6.84 3.84 -12.14
CA ILE A 158 -6.83 5.21 -12.68
C ILE A 158 -5.36 5.65 -12.75
N VAL A 159 -4.86 5.90 -13.96
CA VAL A 159 -3.51 6.43 -14.14
C VAL A 159 -3.45 7.88 -13.70
N LEU A 160 -2.56 8.18 -12.76
CA LEU A 160 -2.32 9.53 -12.26
C LEU A 160 -1.14 10.20 -12.98
N ARG A 161 -0.07 9.44 -13.22
CA ARG A 161 1.16 9.96 -13.83
C ARG A 161 1.95 8.84 -14.49
N ARG A 162 2.61 9.15 -15.62
CA ARG A 162 3.66 8.33 -16.18
C ARG A 162 5.01 8.68 -15.57
N ASP A 163 5.79 7.68 -15.24
CA ASP A 163 7.11 7.80 -14.63
C ASP A 163 8.08 6.77 -15.23
N ARG A 164 9.34 6.85 -14.85
CA ARG A 164 10.36 5.89 -15.28
C ARG A 164 11.45 5.71 -14.21
N MET A 165 12.16 4.60 -14.28
CA MET A 165 13.37 4.41 -13.50
C MET A 165 14.53 5.20 -14.11
N ALA A 166 15.37 5.76 -13.27
CA ALA A 166 16.61 6.41 -13.66
C ALA A 166 17.71 6.13 -12.64
N ALA A 167 18.94 6.34 -13.07
CA ALA A 167 20.11 6.26 -12.21
C ALA A 167 20.35 7.61 -11.52
N MET A 168 20.51 7.57 -10.20
CA MET A 168 20.91 8.67 -9.35
C MET A 168 22.38 8.52 -8.95
N LEU A 169 23.18 9.53 -9.20
CA LEU A 169 24.59 9.57 -8.84
C LEU A 169 24.90 10.81 -7.98
N SER A 170 25.87 10.71 -7.09
CA SER A 170 26.36 11.90 -6.36
C SER A 170 26.94 12.91 -7.33
N LYS A 171 27.02 14.18 -6.94
CA LYS A 171 27.63 15.24 -7.79
C LYS A 171 29.07 14.97 -8.13
N GLU A 172 29.77 14.27 -7.27
CA GLU A 172 31.22 13.98 -7.39
C GLU A 172 31.51 12.73 -8.21
N TYR A 173 30.44 11.94 -8.52
CA TYR A 173 30.60 10.72 -9.32
C TYR A 173 31.02 11.08 -10.76
N PRO A 174 31.97 10.34 -11.36
CA PRO A 174 32.32 10.55 -12.77
C PRO A 174 31.12 10.44 -13.68
N GLY A 175 30.96 11.40 -14.61
CA GLY A 175 29.84 11.41 -15.52
C GLY A 175 29.77 10.14 -16.37
N VAL A 176 28.57 9.58 -16.55
CA VAL A 176 28.27 8.44 -17.42
C VAL A 176 27.24 8.88 -18.46
N SER A 177 27.10 8.13 -19.57
CA SER A 177 26.04 8.40 -20.56
C SER A 177 24.72 7.76 -20.16
N GLU A 178 24.80 6.56 -19.60
CA GLU A 178 23.70 5.73 -19.14
C GLU A 178 24.21 4.70 -18.13
N VAL A 179 23.31 4.01 -17.45
CA VAL A 179 23.63 2.90 -16.53
C VAL A 179 22.94 1.62 -17.01
N ASP A 180 23.75 0.64 -17.42
CA ASP A 180 23.26 -0.68 -17.81
C ASP A 180 22.97 -1.52 -16.54
N LEU A 181 21.71 -1.88 -16.32
CA LEU A 181 21.30 -2.67 -15.16
C LEU A 181 21.82 -4.11 -15.19
N THR A 182 22.23 -4.61 -16.37
CA THR A 182 22.77 -5.97 -16.54
C THR A 182 24.28 -6.05 -16.37
N ALA A 183 24.96 -4.92 -16.53
CA ALA A 183 26.43 -4.78 -16.39
C ALA A 183 26.76 -3.40 -15.75
N PRO A 184 26.32 -3.17 -14.50
CA PRO A 184 26.47 -1.85 -13.89
C PRO A 184 27.95 -1.51 -13.68
N PRO A 185 28.33 -0.23 -13.87
CA PRO A 185 29.71 0.21 -13.70
C PRO A 185 30.17 0.28 -12.23
N ASP A 186 29.21 0.25 -11.30
CA ASP A 186 29.46 0.29 -9.86
C ASP A 186 28.32 -0.40 -9.11
N LEU A 187 28.41 -0.46 -7.77
CA LEU A 187 27.38 -1.00 -6.88
C LEU A 187 26.04 -0.27 -7.08
N LEU A 188 25.01 -0.99 -7.46
CA LEU A 188 23.65 -0.44 -7.51
C LEU A 188 23.04 -0.41 -6.10
N ILE A 189 22.36 0.67 -5.76
CA ILE A 189 21.59 0.81 -4.52
C ILE A 189 20.12 0.91 -4.92
N ILE A 190 19.34 -0.11 -4.57
CA ILE A 190 17.96 -0.29 -5.05
C ILE A 190 17.04 -0.49 -3.83
N ASN A 191 16.00 0.32 -3.70
CA ASN A 191 15.00 0.07 -2.66
C ASN A 191 14.03 -1.03 -3.08
N LYS A 192 13.35 -1.67 -2.10
CA LYS A 192 12.49 -2.82 -2.32
C LYS A 192 11.44 -2.59 -3.43
N SER A 193 10.75 -1.44 -3.39
CA SER A 193 9.72 -1.12 -4.40
C SER A 193 10.30 -0.98 -5.80
N ALA A 194 11.43 -0.29 -5.95
CA ALA A 194 12.10 -0.16 -7.23
C ALA A 194 12.60 -1.52 -7.76
N TYR A 195 13.12 -2.37 -6.88
CA TYR A 195 13.57 -3.72 -7.26
C TYR A 195 12.40 -4.57 -7.78
N GLU A 196 11.26 -4.58 -7.09
CA GLU A 196 10.06 -5.30 -7.56
C GLU A 196 9.58 -4.75 -8.90
N THR A 197 9.53 -3.42 -9.07
CA THR A 197 9.17 -2.80 -10.36
C THR A 197 10.16 -3.19 -11.47
N ILE A 198 11.47 -3.21 -11.20
CA ILE A 198 12.47 -3.62 -12.17
C ILE A 198 12.20 -5.05 -12.65
N LEU A 199 11.91 -5.98 -11.74
CA LEU A 199 11.64 -7.37 -12.07
C LEU A 199 10.42 -7.58 -12.99
N ASP A 200 9.43 -6.68 -12.93
CA ASP A 200 8.25 -6.74 -13.80
C ASP A 200 8.57 -6.34 -15.25
N TYR A 201 9.64 -5.57 -15.48
CA TYR A 201 9.99 -5.01 -16.78
C TYR A 201 11.24 -5.60 -17.41
N VAL A 202 12.13 -6.22 -16.64
CA VAL A 202 13.37 -6.80 -17.16
C VAL A 202 13.39 -8.31 -16.98
N ARG A 203 13.87 -9.02 -18.02
CA ARG A 203 14.00 -10.48 -17.98
C ARG A 203 15.13 -10.97 -17.07
N GLN A 204 16.14 -10.14 -16.88
CA GLN A 204 17.31 -10.45 -16.07
C GLN A 204 17.50 -9.35 -15.02
N PRO A 205 17.36 -9.67 -13.74
CA PRO A 205 17.64 -8.72 -12.67
C PRO A 205 19.13 -8.34 -12.66
N PRO A 206 19.48 -7.23 -11.98
CA PRO A 206 20.89 -6.90 -11.74
C PRO A 206 21.66 -8.09 -11.17
N PRO A 207 22.92 -8.32 -11.59
CA PRO A 207 23.69 -9.48 -11.16
C PRO A 207 23.83 -9.57 -9.64
N ALA A 208 23.73 -10.78 -9.09
CA ALA A 208 23.90 -11.01 -7.67
C ALA A 208 25.30 -10.49 -7.20
N GLY A 209 25.32 -9.76 -6.09
CA GLY A 209 26.54 -9.15 -5.56
C GLY A 209 26.93 -7.81 -6.18
N GLN A 210 26.23 -7.35 -7.21
CA GLN A 210 26.41 -6.03 -7.81
C GLN A 210 25.33 -5.03 -7.40
N PHE A 211 24.45 -5.39 -6.47
CA PHE A 211 23.49 -4.46 -5.90
C PHE A 211 23.30 -4.66 -4.40
N LEU A 212 22.99 -3.56 -3.73
CA LEU A 212 22.58 -3.48 -2.34
C LEU A 212 21.10 -3.14 -2.30
N GLN A 213 20.31 -4.04 -1.73
CA GLN A 213 18.88 -3.80 -1.54
C GLN A 213 18.64 -3.16 -0.17
N VAL A 214 17.93 -2.04 -0.19
CA VAL A 214 17.47 -1.34 1.02
C VAL A 214 15.94 -1.33 1.08
N GLN A 215 15.38 -1.01 2.23
CA GLN A 215 13.92 -1.03 2.37
C GLN A 215 13.28 0.24 1.79
N MET A 216 13.84 1.41 2.07
CA MET A 216 13.26 2.72 1.77
C MET A 216 14.05 3.47 0.70
N ALA A 217 13.35 4.29 -0.08
CA ALA A 217 13.96 5.14 -1.10
C ALA A 217 14.89 6.20 -0.48
N GLU A 218 14.51 6.79 0.64
CA GLU A 218 15.31 7.78 1.38
C GLU A 218 16.65 7.20 1.82
N THR A 219 16.68 5.92 2.22
CA THR A 219 17.94 5.23 2.55
C THR A 219 18.83 5.09 1.33
N ALA A 220 18.26 4.69 0.18
CA ALA A 220 19.01 4.61 -1.07
C ALA A 220 19.58 5.99 -1.48
N ILE A 221 18.75 7.03 -1.41
CA ILE A 221 19.14 8.41 -1.72
C ILE A 221 20.33 8.86 -0.87
N ASN A 222 20.25 8.69 0.45
CA ASN A 222 21.32 9.10 1.36
C ASN A 222 22.63 8.35 1.07
N MET A 223 22.57 7.03 0.83
CA MET A 223 23.75 6.24 0.49
C MET A 223 24.41 6.69 -0.83
N VAL A 224 23.60 7.09 -1.82
CA VAL A 224 24.10 7.66 -3.09
C VAL A 224 24.79 9.02 -2.85
N LEU A 225 24.15 9.89 -2.05
CA LEU A 225 24.73 11.21 -1.74
C LEU A 225 26.03 11.09 -0.95
N ASP A 226 26.17 10.04 -0.14
CA ASP A 226 27.43 9.69 0.57
C ASP A 226 28.47 9.01 -0.33
N GLY A 227 28.17 8.80 -1.63
CA GLY A 227 29.10 8.25 -2.61
C GLY A 227 29.31 6.74 -2.53
N ILE A 228 28.38 5.98 -1.94
CA ILE A 228 28.51 4.50 -1.79
C ILE A 228 28.32 3.79 -3.13
N GLY A 229 27.53 4.34 -4.06
CA GLY A 229 27.26 3.73 -5.36
C GLY A 229 26.19 4.49 -6.15
N ILE A 230 25.54 3.80 -7.07
CA ILE A 230 24.52 4.33 -8.00
C ILE A 230 23.14 3.94 -7.53
N GLY A 231 22.27 4.90 -7.26
CA GLY A 231 20.85 4.65 -6.91
C GLY A 231 20.02 4.37 -8.14
N ILE A 232 19.14 3.34 -8.10
CA ILE A 232 18.14 3.12 -9.12
C ILE A 232 16.77 3.38 -8.49
N LEU A 233 16.11 4.44 -8.93
CA LEU A 233 14.89 4.97 -8.34
C LEU A 233 13.95 5.52 -9.42
N SER A 234 12.68 5.71 -9.08
CA SER A 234 11.74 6.48 -9.90
C SER A 234 12.18 7.93 -10.01
N GLU A 235 12.07 8.53 -11.19
CA GLU A 235 12.41 9.97 -11.38
C GLU A 235 11.57 10.84 -10.46
N TYR A 236 10.27 10.56 -10.33
CA TYR A 236 9.39 11.32 -9.44
C TYR A 236 9.87 11.28 -7.99
N THR A 237 10.28 10.12 -7.51
CA THR A 237 10.81 9.95 -6.15
C THR A 237 12.11 10.75 -5.95
N MET A 238 13.04 10.65 -6.89
CA MET A 238 14.30 11.42 -6.83
C MET A 238 14.05 12.93 -6.82
N ASP A 239 13.26 13.43 -7.80
CA ASP A 239 13.01 14.85 -8.00
C ASP A 239 12.23 15.47 -6.81
N THR A 240 11.47 14.65 -6.07
CA THR A 240 10.69 15.12 -4.93
C THR A 240 11.44 15.04 -3.60
N LEU A 241 12.26 13.98 -3.40
CA LEU A 241 12.90 13.70 -2.11
C LEU A 241 14.36 14.15 -2.04
N ALA A 242 15.00 14.42 -3.18
CA ALA A 242 16.43 14.72 -3.22
C ALA A 242 16.75 16.01 -3.98
N SER A 243 17.91 16.54 -3.69
CA SER A 243 18.52 17.63 -4.44
C SER A 243 20.03 17.45 -4.47
N GLY A 244 20.69 18.05 -5.47
CA GLY A 244 22.14 18.02 -5.49
C GLY A 244 22.77 16.71 -5.97
N TYR A 245 22.12 16.02 -6.89
CA TYR A 245 22.55 14.78 -7.53
C TYR A 245 22.63 14.95 -9.05
N GLN A 246 23.19 13.94 -9.72
CA GLN A 246 23.16 13.78 -11.18
C GLN A 246 22.16 12.69 -11.53
N LYS A 247 21.42 12.85 -12.64
CA LYS A 247 20.43 11.89 -13.12
C LYS A 247 20.78 11.42 -14.51
N TYR A 248 20.77 10.10 -14.73
CA TYR A 248 21.07 9.47 -16.01
C TYR A 248 20.03 8.39 -16.36
N PRO A 249 19.82 8.11 -17.64
CA PRO A 249 18.95 7.03 -18.07
C PRO A 249 19.51 5.66 -17.65
N VAL A 250 18.63 4.68 -17.53
CA VAL A 250 18.98 3.28 -17.34
C VAL A 250 18.69 2.47 -18.59
N THR A 251 19.46 1.41 -18.82
CA THR A 251 19.26 0.44 -19.89
C THR A 251 19.10 -0.95 -19.27
N PRO A 252 18.02 -1.71 -19.62
CA PRO A 252 16.90 -1.30 -20.49
C PRO A 252 16.05 -0.18 -19.87
N GLU A 253 15.40 0.62 -20.72
CA GLU A 253 14.47 1.65 -20.25
C GLU A 253 13.27 0.99 -19.54
N ILE A 254 12.92 1.50 -18.35
CA ILE A 254 11.80 1.03 -17.56
C ILE A 254 10.86 2.21 -17.31
N ALA A 255 9.77 2.25 -18.10
CA ALA A 255 8.70 3.21 -17.95
C ALA A 255 7.46 2.53 -17.39
N PHE A 256 6.78 3.18 -16.46
CA PHE A 256 5.60 2.66 -15.79
C PHE A 256 4.62 3.81 -15.46
N ASP A 257 3.41 3.45 -15.08
CA ASP A 257 2.41 4.40 -14.62
C ASP A 257 2.28 4.35 -13.10
N ILE A 258 2.18 5.50 -12.46
CA ILE A 258 1.72 5.64 -11.08
C ILE A 258 0.21 5.81 -11.14
N GLY A 259 -0.53 5.04 -10.38
CA GLY A 259 -1.98 5.06 -10.43
C GLY A 259 -2.66 4.62 -9.14
N ILE A 260 -3.96 4.85 -9.13
CA ILE A 260 -4.87 4.31 -8.11
C ILE A 260 -5.28 2.92 -8.55
N VAL A 261 -5.40 2.01 -7.59
CA VAL A 261 -5.72 0.61 -7.82
C VAL A 261 -6.78 0.15 -6.81
N ALA A 262 -7.83 -0.49 -7.28
CA ALA A 262 -8.88 -1.06 -6.45
C ALA A 262 -9.38 -2.40 -7.01
N ASN A 263 -10.08 -3.20 -6.20
CA ASN A 263 -10.77 -4.39 -6.71
C ASN A 263 -11.89 -4.01 -7.69
N ASN A 264 -12.62 -2.94 -7.39
CA ASN A 264 -13.65 -2.35 -8.24
C ASN A 264 -13.78 -0.87 -7.88
N LEU A 265 -13.51 0.03 -8.82
CA LEU A 265 -13.56 1.48 -8.61
C LEU A 265 -14.99 2.01 -8.42
N ASP A 266 -15.97 1.37 -9.06
CA ASP A 266 -17.39 1.77 -8.96
C ASP A 266 -17.99 1.41 -7.59
N GLU A 267 -17.35 0.49 -6.87
CA GLU A 267 -17.80 0.04 -5.55
C GLU A 267 -17.14 0.76 -4.38
N LEU A 268 -16.30 1.74 -4.65
CA LEU A 268 -15.65 2.52 -3.60
C LEU A 268 -16.66 3.35 -2.81
N THR A 269 -16.33 3.53 -1.53
CA THR A 269 -17.15 4.38 -0.65
C THR A 269 -17.08 5.84 -1.08
N PRO A 270 -18.09 6.66 -0.79
CA PRO A 270 -18.08 8.08 -1.10
C PRO A 270 -16.84 8.84 -0.58
N VAL A 271 -16.39 8.52 0.64
CA VAL A 271 -15.18 9.16 1.19
C VAL A 271 -13.91 8.75 0.44
N SER A 272 -13.87 7.53 -0.11
CA SER A 272 -12.77 7.07 -0.98
C SER A 272 -12.78 7.79 -2.32
N GLN A 273 -13.95 7.94 -2.95
CA GLN A 273 -14.10 8.65 -4.22
C GLN A 273 -13.67 10.12 -4.10
N GLU A 274 -14.06 10.82 -3.02
CA GLU A 274 -13.65 12.19 -2.76
C GLU A 274 -12.13 12.32 -2.56
N PHE A 275 -11.50 11.36 -1.87
CA PHE A 275 -10.05 11.36 -1.75
C PHE A 275 -9.36 11.15 -3.11
N ILE A 276 -9.88 10.25 -3.95
CA ILE A 276 -9.37 10.00 -5.31
C ILE A 276 -9.46 11.27 -6.16
N ASN A 277 -10.56 12.01 -6.07
CA ASN A 277 -10.70 13.29 -6.76
C ASN A 277 -9.62 14.29 -6.30
N MET A 278 -9.39 14.40 -4.99
CA MET A 278 -8.39 15.33 -4.44
C MET A 278 -6.96 14.94 -4.83
N ILE A 279 -6.58 13.67 -4.71
CA ILE A 279 -5.22 13.24 -5.08
C ILE A 279 -4.96 13.43 -6.58
N THR A 280 -5.96 13.22 -7.42
CA THR A 280 -5.88 13.45 -8.86
C THR A 280 -5.62 14.93 -9.17
N ILE A 281 -6.29 15.85 -8.48
CA ILE A 281 -6.06 17.29 -8.61
C ILE A 281 -4.62 17.63 -8.19
N VAL A 282 -4.15 17.11 -7.06
CA VAL A 282 -2.78 17.37 -6.56
C VAL A 282 -1.73 16.89 -7.56
N PHE A 283 -1.85 15.68 -8.11
CA PHE A 283 -0.94 15.19 -9.16
C PHE A 283 -0.94 16.05 -10.42
N ASN A 284 -2.10 16.55 -10.83
CA ASN A 284 -2.22 17.41 -12.01
C ASN A 284 -1.61 18.80 -11.82
N THR A 285 -1.62 19.32 -10.58
CA THR A 285 -1.04 20.64 -10.27
C THR A 285 0.48 20.60 -10.10
N GLU A 286 1.06 19.42 -9.82
CA GLU A 286 2.50 19.22 -9.66
C GLU A 286 3.22 18.81 -10.95
N ARG A 287 2.61 18.96 -12.13
CA ARG A 287 3.34 18.75 -13.38
C ARG A 287 4.45 19.80 -13.47
N PRO A 288 5.74 19.40 -13.53
CA PRO A 288 6.78 20.33 -13.94
C PRO A 288 6.42 20.85 -15.34
N ALA A 289 6.56 22.15 -15.52
CA ALA A 289 6.36 22.84 -16.78
C ALA A 289 7.37 22.34 -17.84
#